data_3d0a443b29d2da8ff0b335b3dd95b750
#
_entry.id   3d0a443b29d2da8ff0b335b3dd95b750
#
_cell.length_a   1.000
_cell.length_b   1.000
_cell.length_c   1.000
_cell.angle_alpha   90.00
_cell.angle_beta   90.00
_cell.angle_gamma   90.00
#
_symmetry.space_group_name_H-M   'P 1'
#
loop_
_entity.id
_entity.type
_entity.pdbx_description
1 polymer ?
#
loop_
_entity_poly.entity_id
_entity_poly.type
_entity_poly.pdbx_seq_one_letter_code
_entity_poly.pdbx_strand_id
1 'polypeptide(L)'
;MAHCSRCHAFVSPDLLTKTYWRDVLPVMGHRMGIYSGGSRPDSLFDAGLSGSIVREANIFPERPILALADWRKIENYYLENSPDTIVPPLRKTKIRIGLPNFTYKEPSFSHRPSLTTMVKILPDNQGILFGDGKSRRNILTCLTPDFREKYSMRLESTPIHFHEKANDLYLTTIGKGVFPTDAPNGTLLRFMKNGSEPGYTAGTIAIPNLRRPVFMAYGDLTNDGLEDVVACEFGNQTGQLAWYANNGRGGYDKRILRDKPGASTAIIKDANNDGLMDIYVLMAQGDEGIFLYENQGSGKFQEKRLLSFLPLNGSQHMELADFNKDGFDDIVYVCGDNADKTPTLKKYHGIYIFLNDGKSNFRQSYFYQLNGAYKALVRDYDLDGDLDIAAISFFPDYLRYPEESFIYLKNKGNLKFDDYSFSESSKGRWAVMDAGDMDADGDIDLVLGSFVYFLPQGDTTGLGKKWLSTGPSVIVLENTIR
;
A
#
# COMPACT_ATOMS: atom_id res chain seq x y z
N MET A 1 17.90 21.81 -13.15
CA MET A 1 16.45 21.60 -12.93
C MET A 1 15.74 21.06 -14.18
N ALA A 2 15.95 21.57 -15.39
CA ALA A 2 15.19 21.16 -16.59
C ALA A 2 15.20 19.63 -16.91
N HIS A 3 16.21 18.89 -16.51
CA HIS A 3 16.28 17.44 -16.75
C HIS A 3 15.78 16.61 -15.56
N CYS A 4 16.01 17.05 -14.32
CA CYS A 4 15.65 16.28 -13.12
C CYS A 4 14.13 16.23 -12.84
N SER A 5 13.39 17.28 -13.25
CA SER A 5 11.94 17.36 -13.01
C SER A 5 11.07 16.77 -14.13
N ARG A 6 11.67 16.04 -15.09
CA ARG A 6 10.92 15.43 -16.21
C ARG A 6 10.14 14.18 -15.80
N CYS A 7 10.63 13.43 -14.81
CA CYS A 7 10.07 12.15 -14.41
C CYS A 7 9.40 12.19 -13.03
N HIS A 8 9.84 13.09 -12.16
CA HIS A 8 9.35 13.24 -10.79
C HIS A 8 9.68 14.62 -10.23
N ALA A 9 9.16 14.97 -9.04
CA ALA A 9 9.50 16.19 -8.33
C ALA A 9 11.01 16.25 -8.01
N PHE A 10 11.57 17.47 -8.02
CA PHE A 10 12.99 17.66 -7.74
C PHE A 10 13.31 17.28 -6.29
N VAL A 11 14.29 16.41 -6.13
CA VAL A 11 14.80 15.96 -4.83
C VAL A 11 16.02 16.80 -4.45
N SER A 12 15.97 17.46 -3.31
CA SER A 12 17.12 18.25 -2.82
C SER A 12 18.26 17.34 -2.36
N PRO A 13 19.55 17.70 -2.64
CA PRO A 13 20.71 16.90 -2.25
C PRO A 13 20.79 16.59 -0.75
N ASP A 14 20.32 17.47 0.12
CA ASP A 14 20.37 17.33 1.58
C ASP A 14 19.41 16.27 2.16
N LEU A 15 18.54 15.71 1.34
CA LEU A 15 17.59 14.66 1.75
C LEU A 15 18.22 13.28 1.85
N LEU A 16 19.37 13.04 1.22
CA LEU A 16 20.14 11.80 1.31
C LEU A 16 21.61 12.09 1.58
N THR A 17 22.30 11.13 2.19
CA THR A 17 23.76 11.24 2.35
C THR A 17 24.48 11.11 1.02
N LYS A 18 25.71 11.61 0.96
CA LYS A 18 26.59 11.47 -0.19
C LYS A 18 26.78 10.00 -0.63
N THR A 19 26.83 9.09 0.34
CA THR A 19 26.93 7.65 0.08
C THR A 19 25.68 7.13 -0.66
N TYR A 20 24.47 7.48 -0.19
CA TYR A 20 23.25 7.07 -0.87
C TYR A 20 23.10 7.68 -2.26
N TRP A 21 23.53 8.94 -2.46
CA TRP A 21 23.50 9.54 -3.79
C TRP A 21 24.41 8.80 -4.78
N ARG A 22 25.56 8.27 -4.33
CA ARG A 22 26.43 7.42 -5.18
C ARG A 22 25.73 6.15 -5.66
N ASP A 23 24.78 5.62 -4.90
CA ASP A 23 24.00 4.43 -5.26
C ASP A 23 22.78 4.75 -6.12
N VAL A 24 22.17 5.92 -5.91
CA VAL A 24 20.94 6.34 -6.59
C VAL A 24 21.20 6.98 -7.95
N LEU A 25 22.22 7.84 -8.07
CA LEU A 25 22.53 8.54 -9.32
C LEU A 25 22.76 7.61 -10.51
N PRO A 26 23.50 6.48 -10.40
CA PRO A 26 23.62 5.54 -11.51
C PRO A 26 22.30 4.98 -12.00
N VAL A 27 21.34 4.71 -11.10
CA VAL A 27 19.99 4.23 -11.46
C VAL A 27 19.25 5.28 -12.29
N MET A 28 19.35 6.55 -11.91
CA MET A 28 18.81 7.67 -12.69
C MET A 28 19.52 7.82 -14.04
N GLY A 29 20.87 7.65 -14.04
CA GLY A 29 21.69 7.66 -15.26
C GLY A 29 21.22 6.59 -16.26
N HIS A 30 20.92 5.38 -15.80
CA HIS A 30 20.41 4.31 -16.67
C HIS A 30 19.11 4.72 -17.37
N ARG A 31 18.20 5.42 -16.69
CA ARG A 31 16.97 5.95 -17.30
C ARG A 31 17.21 7.10 -18.28
N MET A 32 18.39 7.70 -18.24
CA MET A 32 18.84 8.73 -19.19
C MET A 32 19.72 8.14 -20.31
N GLY A 33 19.90 6.81 -20.37
CA GLY A 33 20.78 6.16 -21.35
C GLY A 33 22.26 6.33 -21.06
N ILE A 34 22.62 6.62 -19.80
CA ILE A 34 24.01 6.82 -19.37
C ILE A 34 24.44 5.60 -18.58
N TYR A 35 25.50 4.94 -19.07
CA TYR A 35 26.00 3.69 -18.53
C TYR A 35 27.51 3.79 -18.29
N SER A 36 27.99 3.31 -17.16
CA SER A 36 29.42 3.36 -16.77
C SER A 36 30.34 2.64 -17.77
N GLY A 37 29.86 1.57 -18.42
CA GLY A 37 30.57 0.82 -19.45
C GLY A 37 30.38 1.36 -20.87
N GLY A 38 29.73 2.51 -21.07
CA GLY A 38 29.49 3.12 -22.38
C GLY A 38 28.36 2.46 -23.19
N SER A 39 27.88 1.28 -22.80
CA SER A 39 26.78 0.57 -23.44
C SER A 39 25.77 0.08 -22.42
N ARG A 40 24.52 -0.08 -22.85
CA ARG A 40 23.44 -0.57 -22.01
C ARG A 40 23.67 -2.03 -21.61
N PRO A 41 23.80 -2.35 -20.30
CA PRO A 41 24.03 -3.73 -19.87
C PRO A 41 22.73 -4.54 -19.89
N ASP A 42 22.84 -5.80 -20.30
CA ASP A 42 21.70 -6.73 -20.31
C ASP A 42 21.16 -7.05 -18.92
N SER A 43 21.99 -6.89 -17.88
CA SER A 43 21.59 -7.09 -16.48
C SER A 43 20.52 -6.13 -15.96
N LEU A 44 20.17 -5.10 -16.73
CA LEU A 44 19.03 -4.21 -16.42
C LEU A 44 17.67 -4.84 -16.72
N PHE A 45 17.66 -5.97 -17.40
CA PHE A 45 16.43 -6.63 -17.83
C PHE A 45 16.32 -8.01 -17.24
N ASP A 46 15.16 -8.28 -16.66
CA ASP A 46 14.83 -9.63 -16.23
C ASP A 46 14.84 -10.62 -17.41
N ALA A 47 14.98 -11.89 -17.11
CA ALA A 47 14.85 -12.92 -18.12
C ALA A 47 13.38 -13.05 -18.59
N GLY A 48 13.19 -13.42 -19.86
CA GLY A 48 11.88 -13.74 -20.43
C GLY A 48 10.97 -12.51 -20.62
N LEU A 49 9.66 -12.72 -20.47
CA LEU A 49 8.63 -11.75 -20.83
C LEU A 49 8.76 -10.41 -20.08
N SER A 50 9.11 -10.43 -18.78
CA SER A 50 9.31 -9.21 -17.97
C SER A 50 10.35 -8.30 -18.62
N GLY A 51 11.53 -8.83 -18.95
CA GLY A 51 12.60 -8.04 -19.57
C GLY A 51 12.25 -7.58 -21.00
N SER A 52 11.52 -8.39 -21.78
CA SER A 52 11.07 -7.98 -23.12
C SER A 52 10.16 -6.77 -23.05
N ILE A 53 9.20 -6.75 -22.14
CA ILE A 53 8.28 -5.62 -21.93
C ILE A 53 9.06 -4.34 -21.58
N VAL A 54 10.04 -4.42 -20.68
CA VAL A 54 10.88 -3.27 -20.28
C VAL A 54 11.72 -2.76 -21.45
N ARG A 55 12.22 -3.65 -22.32
CA ARG A 55 12.95 -3.26 -23.55
C ARG A 55 12.04 -2.55 -24.53
N GLU A 56 10.87 -3.09 -24.82
CA GLU A 56 9.88 -2.52 -25.73
C GLU A 56 9.39 -1.14 -25.26
N ALA A 57 9.20 -0.98 -23.96
CA ALA A 57 8.85 0.30 -23.33
C ALA A 57 10.00 1.32 -23.31
N ASN A 58 11.21 0.93 -23.75
CA ASN A 58 12.41 1.76 -23.78
C ASN A 58 12.72 2.50 -22.46
N ILE A 59 12.47 1.82 -21.33
CA ILE A 59 12.70 2.39 -19.99
C ILE A 59 14.16 2.77 -19.79
N PHE A 60 15.07 2.04 -20.39
CA PHE A 60 16.52 2.28 -20.38
C PHE A 60 16.99 2.54 -21.82
N PRO A 61 17.03 3.80 -22.28
CA PRO A 61 17.40 4.14 -23.65
C PRO A 61 18.79 3.65 -24.04
N GLU A 62 18.99 3.20 -25.26
CA GLU A 62 20.31 2.75 -25.74
C GLU A 62 21.29 3.92 -25.90
N ARG A 63 20.75 5.09 -26.21
CA ARG A 63 21.56 6.31 -26.42
C ARG A 63 21.25 7.34 -25.34
N PRO A 64 22.23 8.08 -24.86
CA PRO A 64 22.01 9.15 -23.92
C PRO A 64 21.02 10.19 -24.43
N ILE A 65 20.03 10.52 -23.61
CA ILE A 65 19.10 11.64 -23.86
C ILE A 65 19.59 12.97 -23.29
N LEU A 66 20.76 12.95 -22.65
CA LEU A 66 21.45 14.06 -22.02
C LEU A 66 22.94 13.94 -22.33
N ALA A 67 23.61 15.06 -22.61
CA ALA A 67 25.06 15.06 -22.82
C ALA A 67 25.79 14.58 -21.55
N LEU A 68 26.82 13.75 -21.73
CA LEU A 68 27.60 13.21 -20.60
C LEU A 68 28.23 14.31 -19.74
N ALA A 69 28.62 15.42 -20.36
CA ALA A 69 29.17 16.58 -19.65
C ALA A 69 28.12 17.21 -18.71
N ASP A 70 26.87 17.26 -19.10
CA ASP A 70 25.77 17.80 -18.26
C ASP A 70 25.38 16.79 -17.17
N TRP A 71 25.42 15.49 -17.47
CA TRP A 71 25.23 14.46 -16.45
C TRP A 71 26.30 14.57 -15.32
N ARG A 72 27.57 14.73 -15.67
CA ARG A 72 28.65 14.93 -14.70
C ARG A 72 28.46 16.17 -13.82
N LYS A 73 27.89 17.26 -14.38
CA LYS A 73 27.54 18.44 -13.59
C LYS A 73 26.44 18.12 -12.57
N ILE A 74 25.44 17.30 -12.96
CA ILE A 74 24.39 16.84 -12.05
C ILE A 74 24.99 15.97 -10.95
N GLU A 75 25.81 14.97 -11.27
CA GLU A 75 26.47 14.13 -10.28
C GLU A 75 27.29 14.96 -9.28
N ASN A 76 28.14 15.86 -9.78
CA ASN A 76 28.94 16.75 -8.94
C ASN A 76 28.06 17.61 -8.04
N TYR A 77 26.99 18.22 -8.58
CA TYR A 77 26.07 19.03 -7.80
C TYR A 77 25.47 18.25 -6.62
N TYR A 78 25.02 17.03 -6.85
CA TYR A 78 24.46 16.21 -5.77
C TYR A 78 25.52 15.81 -4.76
N LEU A 79 26.69 15.34 -5.20
CA LEU A 79 27.76 14.90 -4.32
C LEU A 79 28.44 16.04 -3.53
N GLU A 80 28.50 17.24 -4.07
CA GLU A 80 29.08 18.41 -3.39
C GLU A 80 28.10 19.01 -2.35
N ASN A 81 26.79 18.96 -2.61
CA ASN A 81 25.77 19.57 -1.77
C ASN A 81 25.06 18.60 -0.82
N SER A 82 25.45 17.32 -0.80
CA SER A 82 24.89 16.32 0.10
C SER A 82 25.67 16.25 1.40
N PRO A 83 25.00 16.02 2.55
CA PRO A 83 25.66 15.77 3.83
C PRO A 83 26.35 14.40 3.84
N ASP A 84 27.37 14.25 4.65
CA ASP A 84 28.00 12.96 4.89
C ASP A 84 27.14 12.06 5.81
N THR A 85 26.36 12.68 6.71
CA THR A 85 25.48 12.00 7.65
C THR A 85 24.14 12.72 7.78
N ILE A 86 23.07 11.96 8.00
CA ILE A 86 21.74 12.47 8.36
C ILE A 86 21.42 11.97 9.75
N VAL A 87 21.05 12.89 10.63
CA VAL A 87 20.62 12.54 11.98
C VAL A 87 19.20 11.93 11.90
N PRO A 88 19.01 10.69 12.34
CA PRO A 88 17.68 10.09 12.39
C PRO A 88 16.74 10.90 13.27
N PRO A 89 15.45 10.96 12.94
CA PRO A 89 14.49 11.62 13.78
C PRO A 89 14.41 10.93 15.16
N LEU A 90 14.35 11.75 16.20
CA LEU A 90 14.12 11.27 17.56
C LEU A 90 12.71 11.66 17.99
N ARG A 91 11.98 10.73 18.60
CA ARG A 91 10.68 11.05 19.19
C ARG A 91 10.83 12.03 20.36
N LYS A 92 9.94 13.01 20.41
CA LYS A 92 9.90 14.00 21.50
C LYS A 92 9.15 13.47 22.74
N THR A 93 8.20 12.58 22.53
CA THR A 93 7.33 12.01 23.55
C THR A 93 7.39 10.49 23.50
N LYS A 94 7.21 9.84 24.63
CA LYS A 94 7.06 8.38 24.69
C LYS A 94 5.64 8.01 24.27
N ILE A 95 5.54 6.93 23.48
CA ILE A 95 4.27 6.28 23.17
C ILE A 95 3.73 5.65 24.44
N ARG A 96 2.45 5.82 24.72
CA ARG A 96 1.77 5.20 25.86
C ARG A 96 1.57 3.71 25.58
N ILE A 97 1.99 2.85 26.49
CA ILE A 97 1.78 1.41 26.38
C ILE A 97 0.51 1.02 27.10
N GLY A 98 -0.38 0.33 26.38
CA GLY A 98 -1.72 -0.05 26.79
C GLY A 98 -2.76 0.65 25.94
N LEU A 99 -3.44 -0.11 25.10
CA LEU A 99 -4.50 0.41 24.21
C LEU A 99 -5.77 0.64 25.03
N PRO A 100 -6.34 1.84 25.01
CA PRO A 100 -7.67 2.03 25.56
C PRO A 100 -8.67 1.20 24.73
N ASN A 101 -9.56 0.51 25.42
CA ASN A 101 -10.69 -0.26 24.86
C ASN A 101 -10.32 -1.47 23.99
N PHE A 102 -9.05 -1.81 23.78
CA PHE A 102 -8.66 -2.97 23.00
C PHE A 102 -8.01 -4.08 23.83
N THR A 103 -8.43 -5.30 23.56
CA THR A 103 -7.83 -6.52 24.12
C THR A 103 -7.05 -7.27 23.04
N TYR A 104 -5.77 -7.54 23.32
CA TYR A 104 -4.92 -8.33 22.43
C TYR A 104 -5.32 -9.81 22.47
N LYS A 105 -5.55 -10.38 21.29
CA LYS A 105 -5.80 -11.81 21.08
C LYS A 105 -4.89 -12.34 19.97
N GLU A 106 -4.34 -13.53 20.21
CA GLU A 106 -3.46 -14.21 19.26
C GLU A 106 -4.06 -15.58 18.92
N PRO A 107 -4.47 -15.81 17.64
CA PRO A 107 -4.89 -17.14 17.21
C PRO A 107 -3.78 -18.18 17.41
N SER A 108 -4.14 -19.36 17.87
CA SER A 108 -3.18 -20.49 18.00
C SER A 108 -2.72 -21.02 16.64
N PHE A 109 -3.53 -20.81 15.60
CA PHE A 109 -3.20 -21.16 14.21
C PHE A 109 -2.26 -20.13 13.59
N SER A 110 -1.17 -20.58 12.98
CA SER A 110 -0.21 -19.72 12.29
C SER A 110 0.56 -20.49 11.22
N HIS A 111 0.70 -19.86 10.05
CA HIS A 111 1.69 -20.30 9.05
C HIS A 111 3.08 -19.83 9.46
N ARG A 112 4.11 -20.65 9.32
CA ARG A 112 5.50 -20.29 9.69
C ARG A 112 6.48 -20.57 8.57
N PRO A 113 7.37 -19.57 8.26
CA PRO A 113 7.27 -18.17 8.68
C PRO A 113 5.98 -17.53 8.17
N SER A 114 5.50 -16.51 8.86
CA SER A 114 4.31 -15.76 8.43
C SER A 114 4.63 -14.91 7.20
N LEU A 115 3.83 -15.05 6.15
CA LEU A 115 3.93 -14.27 4.92
C LEU A 115 2.55 -13.74 4.52
N THR A 116 1.86 -13.15 5.49
CA THR A 116 0.49 -12.68 5.32
C THR A 116 0.45 -11.46 4.41
N THR A 117 -0.23 -11.60 3.29
CA THR A 117 -0.31 -10.61 2.21
C THR A 117 -1.66 -9.90 2.14
N MET A 118 -2.68 -10.43 2.80
CA MET A 118 -3.99 -9.82 3.00
C MET A 118 -4.64 -10.33 4.27
N VAL A 119 -5.47 -9.50 4.87
CA VAL A 119 -6.40 -9.87 5.95
C VAL A 119 -7.75 -9.22 5.67
N LYS A 120 -8.83 -9.89 6.08
CA LYS A 120 -10.19 -9.38 5.98
C LYS A 120 -11.03 -9.89 7.15
N ILE A 121 -11.66 -9.00 7.87
CA ILE A 121 -12.74 -9.32 8.80
C ILE A 121 -13.98 -9.60 7.96
N LEU A 122 -14.55 -10.79 8.12
CA LEU A 122 -15.77 -11.18 7.41
C LEU A 122 -16.99 -10.68 8.18
N PRO A 123 -18.02 -10.17 7.49
CA PRO A 123 -19.22 -9.67 8.15
C PRO A 123 -19.99 -10.79 8.88
N ASP A 124 -20.98 -10.40 9.70
CA ASP A 124 -21.91 -11.30 10.34
C ASP A 124 -21.26 -12.41 11.18
N ASN A 125 -20.19 -12.06 11.91
CA ASN A 125 -19.46 -13.01 12.77
C ASN A 125 -19.00 -14.28 12.02
N GLN A 126 -18.55 -14.12 10.77
CA GLN A 126 -18.05 -15.26 9.97
C GLN A 126 -16.55 -15.53 10.20
N GLY A 127 -15.87 -14.65 10.93
CA GLY A 127 -14.47 -14.79 11.32
C GLY A 127 -13.50 -13.98 10.45
N ILE A 128 -12.30 -14.49 10.26
CA ILE A 128 -11.20 -13.78 9.60
C ILE A 128 -10.71 -14.56 8.39
N LEU A 129 -10.57 -13.88 7.26
CA LEU A 129 -9.93 -14.42 6.08
C LEU A 129 -8.53 -13.81 5.95
N PHE A 130 -7.50 -14.62 5.74
CA PHE A 130 -6.17 -14.12 5.46
C PHE A 130 -5.44 -14.93 4.39
N GLY A 131 -4.63 -14.24 3.61
CA GLY A 131 -3.83 -14.80 2.55
C GLY A 131 -2.36 -14.91 2.94
N ASP A 132 -1.70 -16.02 2.57
CA ASP A 132 -0.27 -16.24 2.78
C ASP A 132 0.43 -16.44 1.44
N GLY A 133 1.51 -15.68 1.20
CA GLY A 133 2.24 -15.60 -0.06
C GLY A 133 3.56 -16.35 -0.04
N LYS A 134 3.59 -17.65 0.24
CA LYS A 134 4.81 -18.48 0.14
C LYS A 134 5.09 -18.89 -1.30
N SER A 135 6.35 -18.81 -1.71
CA SER A 135 6.82 -19.44 -2.93
C SER A 135 6.39 -20.94 -2.94
N ARG A 136 5.58 -21.33 -3.93
CA ARG A 136 4.97 -22.68 -4.10
C ARG A 136 3.89 -23.06 -3.07
N ARG A 137 3.50 -22.18 -2.15
CA ARG A 137 2.44 -22.39 -1.15
C ARG A 137 1.67 -21.12 -0.89
N ASN A 138 0.95 -20.65 -1.89
CA ASN A 138 -0.01 -19.58 -1.67
C ASN A 138 -1.26 -20.21 -1.06
N ILE A 139 -1.72 -19.67 0.05
CA ILE A 139 -2.83 -20.22 0.82
C ILE A 139 -3.77 -19.09 1.20
N LEU A 140 -5.06 -19.34 1.06
CA LEU A 140 -6.12 -18.55 1.64
C LEU A 140 -6.71 -19.33 2.80
N THR A 141 -6.66 -18.78 4.01
CA THR A 141 -7.15 -19.41 5.23
C THR A 141 -8.29 -18.59 5.83
N CYS A 142 -9.35 -19.28 6.22
CA CYS A 142 -10.43 -18.71 7.01
C CYS A 142 -10.36 -19.25 8.44
N LEU A 143 -10.38 -18.35 9.42
CA LEU A 143 -10.55 -18.67 10.83
C LEU A 143 -12.00 -18.37 11.26
N THR A 144 -12.51 -19.19 12.15
CA THR A 144 -13.77 -18.91 12.84
C THR A 144 -13.62 -17.75 13.85
N PRO A 145 -14.68 -17.14 14.37
CA PRO A 145 -14.59 -16.07 15.38
C PRO A 145 -13.81 -16.48 16.65
N ASP A 146 -13.82 -17.77 17.00
CA ASP A 146 -13.02 -18.33 18.10
C ASP A 146 -11.60 -18.76 17.68
N PHE A 147 -11.14 -18.27 16.52
CA PHE A 147 -9.77 -18.40 15.98
C PHE A 147 -9.33 -19.82 15.62
N ARG A 148 -10.26 -20.74 15.34
CA ARG A 148 -9.95 -22.05 14.79
C ARG A 148 -9.95 -22.02 13.28
N GLU A 149 -9.10 -22.84 12.66
CA GLU A 149 -9.13 -23.01 11.21
C GLU A 149 -10.51 -23.59 10.79
N LYS A 150 -11.21 -22.84 9.96
CA LYS A 150 -12.48 -23.28 9.33
C LYS A 150 -12.18 -24.03 8.04
N TYR A 151 -11.30 -23.46 7.21
CA TYR A 151 -10.75 -24.07 6.02
C TYR A 151 -9.48 -23.37 5.56
N SER A 152 -8.67 -24.08 4.75
CA SER A 152 -7.56 -23.51 3.99
C SER A 152 -7.62 -23.98 2.53
N MET A 153 -7.41 -23.04 1.61
CA MET A 153 -7.42 -23.29 0.17
C MET A 153 -6.07 -22.95 -0.44
N ARG A 154 -5.49 -23.86 -1.21
CA ARG A 154 -4.27 -23.59 -1.98
C ARG A 154 -4.59 -22.78 -3.23
N LEU A 155 -3.73 -21.82 -3.53
CA LEU A 155 -3.81 -20.95 -4.69
C LEU A 155 -2.55 -21.10 -5.55
N GLU A 156 -2.67 -20.86 -6.85
CA GLU A 156 -1.51 -20.84 -7.75
C GLU A 156 -0.66 -19.57 -7.58
N SER A 157 -1.28 -18.49 -7.13
CA SER A 157 -0.67 -17.15 -6.99
C SER A 157 -1.02 -16.53 -5.65
N THR A 158 -0.19 -15.59 -5.18
CA THR A 158 -0.34 -14.91 -3.90
C THR A 158 -1.59 -14.03 -3.88
N PRO A 159 -2.53 -14.27 -2.94
CA PRO A 159 -3.71 -13.42 -2.77
C PRO A 159 -3.33 -12.10 -2.12
N ILE A 160 -3.90 -10.99 -2.60
CA ILE A 160 -3.57 -9.65 -2.12
C ILE A 160 -4.77 -8.77 -1.82
N HIS A 161 -5.93 -9.07 -2.38
CA HIS A 161 -7.15 -8.29 -2.17
C HIS A 161 -8.38 -9.18 -2.30
N PHE A 162 -9.35 -8.92 -1.46
CA PHE A 162 -10.61 -9.64 -1.37
C PHE A 162 -11.79 -8.66 -1.52
N HIS A 163 -12.77 -9.06 -2.30
CA HIS A 163 -14.05 -8.35 -2.42
C HIS A 163 -15.19 -9.36 -2.46
N GLU A 164 -16.22 -9.12 -1.68
CA GLU A 164 -17.42 -9.96 -1.64
C GLU A 164 -18.59 -9.17 -2.20
N LYS A 165 -19.32 -9.78 -3.13
CA LYS A 165 -20.54 -9.22 -3.71
C LYS A 165 -21.62 -10.28 -3.79
N ALA A 166 -22.70 -10.12 -3.04
CA ALA A 166 -23.80 -11.08 -2.95
C ALA A 166 -23.28 -12.49 -2.62
N ASN A 167 -23.35 -13.41 -3.57
CA ASN A 167 -22.90 -14.80 -3.41
C ASN A 167 -21.52 -15.09 -4.06
N ASP A 168 -20.83 -14.06 -4.53
CA ASP A 168 -19.56 -14.20 -5.20
C ASP A 168 -18.43 -13.65 -4.35
N LEU A 169 -17.31 -14.35 -4.37
CA LEU A 169 -16.04 -13.89 -3.85
C LEU A 169 -15.11 -13.54 -5.00
N TYR A 170 -14.60 -12.34 -4.99
CA TYR A 170 -13.55 -11.90 -5.90
C TYR A 170 -12.21 -11.84 -5.16
N LEU A 171 -11.21 -12.56 -5.67
CA LEU A 171 -9.89 -12.64 -5.09
C LEU A 171 -8.84 -12.18 -6.10
N THR A 172 -8.15 -11.09 -5.80
CA THR A 172 -7.05 -10.63 -6.62
C THR A 172 -5.77 -11.33 -6.23
N THR A 173 -5.04 -11.81 -7.22
CA THR A 173 -3.72 -12.42 -7.03
C THR A 173 -2.64 -11.65 -7.78
N ILE A 174 -1.46 -11.49 -7.15
CA ILE A 174 -0.40 -10.60 -7.65
C ILE A 174 0.39 -11.21 -8.83
N GLY A 175 0.40 -12.53 -8.99
CA GLY A 175 1.20 -13.25 -9.97
C GLY A 175 2.17 -14.25 -9.36
N LYS A 176 3.25 -14.58 -10.07
CA LYS A 176 4.23 -15.60 -9.67
C LYS A 176 5.17 -15.13 -8.55
N GLY A 177 4.61 -14.82 -7.39
CA GLY A 177 5.35 -14.37 -6.20
C GLY A 177 5.19 -12.89 -5.92
N VAL A 178 5.68 -12.48 -4.75
CA VAL A 178 5.53 -11.11 -4.22
C VAL A 178 6.57 -10.13 -4.76
N PHE A 179 7.61 -10.63 -5.43
CA PHE A 179 8.67 -9.77 -5.98
C PHE A 179 8.18 -8.90 -7.13
N PRO A 180 8.73 -7.69 -7.29
CA PRO A 180 8.46 -6.85 -8.44
C PRO A 180 8.76 -7.55 -9.77
N THR A 181 7.82 -7.45 -10.72
CA THR A 181 7.96 -7.99 -12.08
C THR A 181 7.11 -7.15 -13.02
N ASP A 182 7.51 -7.06 -14.28
CA ASP A 182 6.75 -6.43 -15.36
C ASP A 182 5.91 -7.45 -16.14
N ALA A 183 6.05 -8.74 -15.85
CA ALA A 183 5.24 -9.78 -16.49
C ALA A 183 3.80 -9.73 -15.99
N PRO A 184 2.78 -9.73 -16.89
CA PRO A 184 1.37 -9.63 -16.52
C PRO A 184 0.81 -11.00 -16.09
N ASN A 185 1.20 -11.41 -14.89
CA ASN A 185 0.83 -12.73 -14.32
C ASN A 185 -0.26 -12.63 -13.24
N GLY A 186 -0.72 -11.42 -12.88
CA GLY A 186 -1.79 -11.22 -11.91
C GLY A 186 -3.15 -11.58 -12.48
N THR A 187 -4.09 -11.93 -11.62
CA THR A 187 -5.46 -12.29 -12.01
C THR A 187 -6.48 -11.80 -11.00
N LEU A 188 -7.69 -11.51 -11.46
CA LEU A 188 -8.88 -11.46 -10.63
C LEU A 188 -9.62 -12.78 -10.79
N LEU A 189 -9.76 -13.52 -9.70
CA LEU A 189 -10.49 -14.78 -9.64
C LEU A 189 -11.90 -14.52 -9.08
N ARG A 190 -12.89 -15.23 -9.60
CA ARG A 190 -14.26 -15.25 -9.08
C ARG A 190 -14.58 -16.65 -8.58
N PHE A 191 -15.07 -16.73 -7.36
CA PHE A 191 -15.54 -17.94 -6.71
C PHE A 191 -17.03 -17.74 -6.36
N MET A 192 -17.86 -18.74 -6.55
CA MET A 192 -19.25 -18.73 -6.11
C MET A 192 -19.38 -19.47 -4.77
N LYS A 193 -20.17 -18.93 -3.84
CA LYS A 193 -20.50 -19.65 -2.61
C LYS A 193 -21.23 -20.96 -2.94
N ASN A 194 -20.80 -22.04 -2.32
CA ASN A 194 -21.51 -23.33 -2.39
C ASN A 194 -22.71 -23.30 -1.46
N GLY A 195 -23.89 -23.09 -1.97
CA GLY A 195 -25.20 -23.26 -1.31
C GLY A 195 -25.18 -23.33 0.22
N SER A 196 -25.46 -24.50 0.80
CA SER A 196 -25.49 -24.73 2.26
C SER A 196 -24.16 -25.23 2.86
N GLU A 197 -23.15 -25.53 2.07
CA GLU A 197 -21.84 -26.01 2.54
C GLU A 197 -20.88 -24.83 2.75
N PRO A 198 -20.06 -24.83 3.82
CA PRO A 198 -19.04 -23.83 4.02
C PRO A 198 -17.92 -24.02 2.98
N GLY A 199 -17.86 -23.15 1.99
CA GLY A 199 -16.82 -23.18 0.97
C GLY A 199 -17.23 -22.50 -0.32
N TYR A 200 -16.28 -22.45 -1.24
CA TYR A 200 -16.45 -21.84 -2.55
C TYR A 200 -16.21 -22.89 -3.65
N THR A 201 -16.83 -22.70 -4.80
CA THR A 201 -16.53 -23.48 -6.01
C THR A 201 -15.09 -23.26 -6.48
N ALA A 202 -14.62 -24.06 -7.43
CA ALA A 202 -13.37 -23.77 -8.12
C ALA A 202 -13.41 -22.37 -8.75
N GLY A 203 -12.38 -21.57 -8.50
CA GLY A 203 -12.30 -20.20 -9.01
C GLY A 203 -12.21 -20.14 -10.53
N THR A 204 -12.95 -19.23 -11.13
CA THR A 204 -12.82 -18.87 -12.55
C THR A 204 -12.06 -17.57 -12.70
N ILE A 205 -11.30 -17.41 -13.79
CA ILE A 205 -10.59 -16.16 -14.05
C ILE A 205 -11.60 -15.14 -14.60
N ALA A 206 -11.84 -14.08 -13.83
CA ALA A 206 -12.67 -12.94 -14.26
C ALA A 206 -11.85 -11.93 -15.08
N ILE A 207 -10.64 -11.60 -14.63
CA ILE A 207 -9.72 -10.72 -15.35
C ILE A 207 -8.32 -11.34 -15.34
N PRO A 208 -7.77 -11.72 -16.51
CA PRO A 208 -6.42 -12.26 -16.65
C PRO A 208 -5.39 -11.14 -16.90
N ASN A 209 -4.11 -11.51 -16.85
CA ASN A 209 -2.98 -10.72 -17.34
C ASN A 209 -2.84 -9.33 -16.70
N LEU A 210 -3.10 -9.23 -15.41
CA LEU A 210 -2.88 -7.99 -14.65
C LEU A 210 -1.38 -7.78 -14.40
N ARG A 211 -0.90 -6.54 -14.55
CA ARG A 211 0.51 -6.17 -14.35
C ARG A 211 0.82 -5.94 -12.87
N ARG A 212 1.08 -7.02 -12.14
CA ARG A 212 1.35 -6.98 -10.69
C ARG A 212 0.36 -6.08 -9.95
N PRO A 213 -0.93 -6.47 -9.91
CA PRO A 213 -1.94 -5.71 -9.19
C PRO A 213 -1.63 -5.72 -7.69
N VAL A 214 -1.91 -4.62 -6.99
CA VAL A 214 -1.73 -4.51 -5.55
C VAL A 214 -3.01 -4.09 -4.83
N PHE A 215 -3.97 -3.52 -5.56
CA PHE A 215 -5.26 -3.09 -5.04
C PHE A 215 -6.33 -3.08 -6.13
N MET A 216 -7.59 -3.30 -5.72
CA MET A 216 -8.77 -3.16 -6.57
C MET A 216 -9.80 -2.30 -5.86
N ALA A 217 -10.42 -1.38 -6.60
CA ALA A 217 -11.61 -0.67 -6.15
C ALA A 217 -12.80 -1.09 -7.02
N TYR A 218 -13.99 -1.11 -6.42
CA TYR A 218 -15.21 -1.57 -7.06
C TYR A 218 -16.29 -0.50 -6.96
N GLY A 219 -17.01 -0.25 -8.06
CA GLY A 219 -18.11 0.72 -8.11
C GLY A 219 -18.68 0.85 -9.50
N ASP A 220 -19.88 1.39 -9.62
CA ASP A 220 -20.53 1.66 -10.90
C ASP A 220 -20.05 3.01 -11.46
N LEU A 221 -19.11 2.97 -12.41
CA LEU A 221 -18.49 4.13 -13.03
C LEU A 221 -19.23 4.57 -14.31
N THR A 222 -20.17 3.76 -14.79
CA THR A 222 -20.96 4.03 -15.99
C THR A 222 -22.39 4.43 -15.70
N ASN A 223 -22.83 4.27 -14.44
CA ASN A 223 -24.19 4.49 -13.96
C ASN A 223 -25.21 3.58 -14.66
N ASP A 224 -24.80 2.32 -14.95
CA ASP A 224 -25.61 1.30 -15.60
C ASP A 224 -26.12 0.21 -14.64
N GLY A 225 -25.81 0.35 -13.35
CA GLY A 225 -26.16 -0.60 -12.29
C GLY A 225 -25.23 -1.80 -12.19
N LEU A 226 -24.16 -1.85 -13.01
CA LEU A 226 -23.16 -2.91 -12.96
C LEU A 226 -21.89 -2.39 -12.27
N GLU A 227 -21.32 -3.22 -11.43
CA GLU A 227 -20.09 -2.89 -10.73
C GLU A 227 -18.87 -3.09 -11.64
N ASP A 228 -18.12 -2.04 -11.83
CA ASP A 228 -16.84 -1.99 -12.52
C ASP A 228 -15.69 -2.26 -11.58
N VAL A 229 -14.49 -2.43 -12.13
CA VAL A 229 -13.26 -2.64 -11.37
C VAL A 229 -12.20 -1.63 -11.78
N VAL A 230 -11.64 -0.90 -10.82
CA VAL A 230 -10.42 -0.11 -11.01
C VAL A 230 -9.25 -0.89 -10.43
N ALA A 231 -8.31 -1.28 -11.29
CA ALA A 231 -7.14 -2.06 -10.91
C ALA A 231 -5.90 -1.16 -10.76
N CYS A 232 -5.32 -1.16 -9.57
CA CYS A 232 -4.00 -0.61 -9.31
C CYS A 232 -2.95 -1.63 -9.75
N GLU A 233 -2.60 -1.64 -11.02
CA GLU A 233 -1.57 -2.50 -11.60
C GLU A 233 -0.20 -1.83 -11.39
N PHE A 234 0.34 -1.97 -10.19
CA PHE A 234 1.56 -1.28 -9.73
C PHE A 234 2.76 -1.53 -10.64
N GLY A 235 2.90 -2.79 -11.13
CA GLY A 235 4.01 -3.20 -11.98
C GLY A 235 5.37 -3.20 -11.29
N ASN A 236 6.42 -2.85 -12.05
CA ASN A 236 7.79 -2.63 -11.60
C ASN A 236 8.39 -1.44 -12.36
N GLN A 237 8.97 -1.66 -13.55
CA GLN A 237 9.42 -0.59 -14.45
C GLN A 237 8.27 -0.06 -15.31
N THR A 238 7.31 -0.92 -15.60
CA THR A 238 6.05 -0.62 -16.28
C THR A 238 4.88 -1.01 -15.37
N GLY A 239 3.77 -0.34 -15.53
CA GLY A 239 2.55 -0.56 -14.75
C GLY A 239 1.46 0.38 -15.25
N GLN A 240 0.30 0.36 -14.64
CA GLN A 240 -0.81 1.21 -15.08
C GLN A 240 -1.90 1.33 -14.01
N LEU A 241 -2.72 2.36 -14.13
CA LEU A 241 -4.05 2.41 -13.57
C LEU A 241 -5.02 2.01 -14.67
N ALA A 242 -5.79 0.97 -14.48
CA ALA A 242 -6.74 0.49 -15.47
C ALA A 242 -8.16 0.39 -14.89
N TRP A 243 -9.14 0.78 -15.68
CA TRP A 243 -10.53 0.56 -15.43
C TRP A 243 -11.03 -0.58 -16.31
N TYR A 244 -11.71 -1.51 -15.71
CA TYR A 244 -12.35 -2.66 -16.32
C TYR A 244 -13.86 -2.48 -16.21
N ALA A 245 -14.47 -1.97 -17.27
CA ALA A 245 -15.90 -1.75 -17.35
C ALA A 245 -16.63 -3.09 -17.48
N ASN A 246 -17.59 -3.34 -16.61
CA ASN A 246 -18.41 -4.54 -16.69
C ASN A 246 -19.33 -4.48 -17.92
N ASN A 247 -19.24 -5.45 -18.82
CA ASN A 247 -19.99 -5.44 -20.06
C ASN A 247 -21.38 -6.11 -19.99
N GLY A 248 -21.82 -6.51 -18.78
CA GLY A 248 -23.12 -7.16 -18.54
C GLY A 248 -23.24 -8.57 -19.14
N ARG A 249 -22.16 -9.12 -19.75
CA ARG A 249 -22.11 -10.44 -20.38
C ARG A 249 -21.19 -11.42 -19.65
N GLY A 250 -20.81 -11.07 -18.40
CA GLY A 250 -19.90 -11.84 -17.58
C GLY A 250 -18.41 -11.57 -17.83
N GLY A 251 -18.08 -10.49 -18.54
CA GLY A 251 -16.71 -10.04 -18.81
C GLY A 251 -16.52 -8.55 -18.56
N TYR A 252 -15.30 -8.08 -18.82
CA TYR A 252 -14.90 -6.70 -18.59
C TYR A 252 -14.18 -6.13 -19.82
N ASP A 253 -14.45 -4.87 -20.15
CA ASP A 253 -13.78 -4.12 -21.20
C ASP A 253 -12.71 -3.22 -20.57
N LYS A 254 -11.43 -3.48 -20.86
CA LYS A 254 -10.30 -2.75 -20.31
C LYS A 254 -10.13 -1.37 -20.93
N ARG A 255 -9.94 -0.34 -20.07
CA ARG A 255 -9.53 1.01 -20.43
C ARG A 255 -8.38 1.46 -19.55
N ILE A 256 -7.32 2.00 -20.14
CA ILE A 256 -6.17 2.51 -19.38
C ILE A 256 -6.44 3.96 -19.04
N LEU A 257 -6.47 4.27 -17.73
CA LEU A 257 -6.60 5.65 -17.22
C LEU A 257 -5.24 6.33 -17.14
N ARG A 258 -4.18 5.59 -16.74
CA ARG A 258 -2.81 6.09 -16.68
C ARG A 258 -1.83 4.97 -16.98
N ASP A 259 -1.01 5.14 -18.02
CA ASP A 259 0.03 4.16 -18.41
C ASP A 259 1.37 4.51 -17.74
N LYS A 260 1.40 4.38 -16.41
CA LYS A 260 2.59 4.57 -15.57
C LYS A 260 2.55 3.62 -14.38
N PRO A 261 3.71 3.09 -13.92
CA PRO A 261 3.79 2.25 -12.74
C PRO A 261 3.50 3.03 -11.47
N GLY A 262 3.12 2.31 -10.41
CA GLY A 262 3.03 2.84 -9.06
C GLY A 262 1.62 3.14 -8.57
N ALA A 263 0.55 2.81 -9.30
CA ALA A 263 -0.80 2.86 -8.72
C ALA A 263 -0.90 1.88 -7.54
N SER A 264 -1.14 2.38 -6.33
CA SER A 264 -1.10 1.59 -5.09
C SER A 264 -2.45 1.47 -4.38
N THR A 265 -3.24 2.53 -4.38
CA THR A 265 -4.56 2.58 -3.75
C THR A 265 -5.51 3.37 -4.64
N ALA A 266 -6.74 2.89 -4.80
CA ALA A 266 -7.81 3.62 -5.48
C ALA A 266 -9.06 3.63 -4.60
N ILE A 267 -9.81 4.75 -4.62
CA ILE A 267 -11.09 4.89 -3.92
C ILE A 267 -12.09 5.44 -4.91
N ILE A 268 -13.22 4.77 -5.07
CA ILE A 268 -14.33 5.21 -5.93
C ILE A 268 -15.34 5.94 -5.06
N LYS A 269 -15.56 7.22 -5.33
CA LYS A 269 -16.50 8.07 -4.60
C LYS A 269 -16.87 9.30 -5.43
N ASP A 270 -18.10 9.76 -5.35
CA ASP A 270 -18.55 11.03 -5.95
C ASP A 270 -17.88 12.20 -5.19
N ALA A 271 -16.91 12.85 -5.83
CA ALA A 271 -16.07 13.87 -5.22
C ALA A 271 -16.68 15.29 -5.24
N ASN A 272 -17.62 15.51 -6.17
CA ASN A 272 -18.18 16.83 -6.47
C ASN A 272 -19.71 16.90 -6.28
N ASN A 273 -20.33 15.77 -5.86
CA ASN A 273 -21.77 15.59 -5.67
C ASN A 273 -22.58 15.80 -6.96
N ASP A 274 -22.04 15.36 -8.12
CA ASP A 274 -22.75 15.42 -9.41
C ASP A 274 -23.51 14.12 -9.74
N GLY A 275 -23.41 13.11 -8.89
CA GLY A 275 -24.06 11.80 -9.02
C GLY A 275 -23.25 10.81 -9.87
N LEU A 276 -22.06 11.17 -10.34
CA LEU A 276 -21.14 10.27 -11.01
C LEU A 276 -20.01 9.85 -10.08
N MET A 277 -19.65 8.57 -10.10
CA MET A 277 -18.54 8.08 -9.29
C MET A 277 -17.20 8.48 -9.90
N ASP A 278 -16.37 9.19 -9.14
CA ASP A 278 -15.01 9.58 -9.45
C ASP A 278 -14.01 8.58 -8.87
N ILE A 279 -12.71 8.73 -9.21
CA ILE A 279 -11.66 7.83 -8.74
C ILE A 279 -10.53 8.64 -8.14
N TYR A 280 -10.30 8.51 -6.83
CA TYR A 280 -9.08 8.96 -6.17
C TYR A 280 -8.01 7.88 -6.30
N VAL A 281 -6.77 8.26 -6.62
CA VAL A 281 -5.65 7.32 -6.79
C VAL A 281 -4.39 7.82 -6.13
N LEU A 282 -3.75 6.98 -5.34
CA LEU A 282 -2.38 7.18 -4.87
C LEU A 282 -1.40 6.54 -5.86
N MET A 283 -0.51 7.36 -6.43
CA MET A 283 0.64 6.92 -7.21
C MET A 283 1.87 6.93 -6.31
N ALA A 284 2.49 5.78 -6.10
CA ALA A 284 3.55 5.54 -5.14
C ALA A 284 4.92 5.25 -5.79
N GLN A 285 5.08 5.56 -7.09
CA GLN A 285 6.34 5.34 -7.79
C GLN A 285 6.58 6.41 -8.86
N GLY A 286 7.78 6.95 -8.91
CA GLY A 286 8.20 7.94 -9.89
C GLY A 286 7.48 9.28 -9.68
N ASP A 287 6.37 9.49 -10.38
CA ASP A 287 5.53 10.68 -10.28
C ASP A 287 4.55 10.55 -9.10
N GLU A 288 5.09 10.49 -7.87
CA GLU A 288 4.31 10.27 -6.65
C GLU A 288 3.32 11.41 -6.38
N GLY A 289 2.11 11.04 -6.00
CA GLY A 289 1.06 11.99 -5.70
C GLY A 289 -0.32 11.35 -5.58
N ILE A 290 -1.28 12.16 -5.19
CA ILE A 290 -2.69 11.79 -5.20
C ILE A 290 -3.37 12.50 -6.36
N PHE A 291 -4.11 11.74 -7.15
CA PHE A 291 -4.82 12.19 -8.33
C PHE A 291 -6.31 11.89 -8.19
N LEU A 292 -7.12 12.78 -8.73
CA LEU A 292 -8.55 12.59 -8.92
C LEU A 292 -8.83 12.44 -10.43
N TYR A 293 -9.53 11.40 -10.78
CA TYR A 293 -10.13 11.21 -12.09
C TYR A 293 -11.60 11.55 -11.99
N GLU A 294 -11.94 12.80 -12.35
CA GLU A 294 -13.33 13.29 -12.36
C GLU A 294 -14.09 12.67 -13.51
N ASN A 295 -15.18 11.99 -13.21
CA ASN A 295 -16.03 11.34 -14.19
C ASN A 295 -16.86 12.38 -14.95
N GLN A 296 -16.69 12.44 -16.27
CA GLN A 296 -17.41 13.38 -17.13
C GLN A 296 -18.61 12.72 -17.83
N GLY A 297 -18.98 11.53 -17.38
CA GLY A 297 -19.99 10.70 -18.04
C GLY A 297 -19.47 10.04 -19.32
N SER A 298 -20.27 9.08 -19.84
CA SER A 298 -19.95 8.35 -21.07
C SER A 298 -18.56 7.69 -21.09
N GLY A 299 -18.05 7.32 -19.89
CA GLY A 299 -16.76 6.64 -19.73
C GLY A 299 -15.55 7.53 -20.00
N LYS A 300 -15.68 8.83 -19.80
CA LYS A 300 -14.59 9.82 -19.90
C LYS A 300 -14.21 10.32 -18.53
N PHE A 301 -12.91 10.44 -18.28
CA PHE A 301 -12.37 10.95 -17.03
C PHE A 301 -11.43 12.13 -17.31
N GLN A 302 -11.48 13.14 -16.43
CA GLN A 302 -10.53 14.24 -16.40
C GLN A 302 -9.57 14.04 -15.24
N GLU A 303 -8.26 13.90 -15.54
CA GLU A 303 -7.23 13.78 -14.51
C GLU A 303 -6.94 15.15 -13.88
N LYS A 304 -6.97 15.21 -12.54
CA LYS A 304 -6.56 16.35 -11.72
C LYS A 304 -5.56 15.88 -10.67
N ARG A 305 -4.41 16.53 -10.56
CA ARG A 305 -3.47 16.28 -9.48
C ARG A 305 -3.91 17.05 -8.23
N LEU A 306 -4.17 16.35 -7.14
CA LEU A 306 -4.54 16.93 -5.85
C LEU A 306 -3.31 17.24 -5.00
N LEU A 307 -2.39 16.28 -4.86
CA LEU A 307 -1.18 16.38 -4.05
C LEU A 307 0.03 15.84 -4.82
N SER A 308 1.20 16.42 -4.57
CA SER A 308 2.49 15.97 -5.12
C SER A 308 3.44 15.60 -4.00
N PHE A 309 4.14 14.49 -4.16
CA PHE A 309 5.11 13.98 -3.20
C PHE A 309 6.48 13.79 -3.86
N LEU A 310 7.52 13.76 -3.03
CA LEU A 310 8.86 13.42 -3.51
C LEU A 310 8.98 11.90 -3.69
N PRO A 311 9.77 11.41 -4.66
CA PRO A 311 9.99 9.96 -4.85
C PRO A 311 10.72 9.29 -3.66
N LEU A 312 11.17 10.07 -2.68
CA LEU A 312 11.74 9.59 -1.42
C LEU A 312 10.72 9.47 -0.29
N ASN A 313 9.48 9.94 -0.50
CA ASN A 313 8.44 9.82 0.54
C ASN A 313 8.09 8.35 0.80
N GLY A 314 8.14 7.52 -0.25
CA GLY A 314 7.76 6.12 -0.11
C GLY A 314 6.29 6.00 0.26
N SER A 315 5.44 6.52 -0.62
CA SER A 315 3.97 6.52 -0.47
C SER A 315 3.42 5.10 -0.34
N GLN A 316 2.52 4.85 0.63
CA GLN A 316 2.02 3.51 0.91
C GLN A 316 0.50 3.40 0.88
N HIS A 317 -0.19 4.29 1.57
CA HIS A 317 -1.64 4.19 1.74
C HIS A 317 -2.31 5.55 1.78
N MET A 318 -3.60 5.59 1.42
CA MET A 318 -4.48 6.73 1.66
C MET A 318 -5.88 6.25 2.06
N GLU A 319 -6.57 7.05 2.87
CA GLU A 319 -8.01 6.97 3.13
C GLU A 319 -8.67 8.33 2.98
N LEU A 320 -9.98 8.33 2.74
CA LEU A 320 -10.83 9.52 2.73
C LEU A 320 -11.70 9.51 3.98
N ALA A 321 -11.73 10.62 4.72
CA ALA A 321 -12.55 10.74 5.92
C ALA A 321 -12.76 12.22 6.26
N ASP A 322 -13.95 12.59 6.73
CA ASP A 322 -14.29 13.96 7.15
C ASP A 322 -13.88 14.18 8.62
N PHE A 323 -12.67 14.69 8.87
CA PHE A 323 -12.15 14.92 10.22
C PHE A 323 -12.69 16.18 10.90
N ASN A 324 -13.09 17.17 10.13
CA ASN A 324 -13.55 18.46 10.65
C ASN A 324 -15.09 18.57 10.64
N LYS A 325 -15.78 17.54 10.15
CA LYS A 325 -17.26 17.45 10.08
C LYS A 325 -17.89 18.58 9.25
N ASP A 326 -17.21 18.99 8.18
CA ASP A 326 -17.69 20.01 7.25
C ASP A 326 -18.44 19.45 6.05
N GLY A 327 -18.54 18.10 5.95
CA GLY A 327 -19.22 17.38 4.89
C GLY A 327 -18.36 17.10 3.67
N PHE A 328 -17.08 17.45 3.69
CA PHE A 328 -16.12 17.14 2.62
C PHE A 328 -15.07 16.16 3.11
N ASP A 329 -14.75 15.17 2.26
CA ASP A 329 -13.71 14.22 2.63
C ASP A 329 -12.33 14.87 2.63
N ASP A 330 -11.62 14.67 3.71
CA ASP A 330 -10.21 14.94 3.87
C ASP A 330 -9.37 13.73 3.43
N ILE A 331 -8.08 13.93 3.20
CA ILE A 331 -7.16 12.86 2.84
C ILE A 331 -6.26 12.52 4.03
N VAL A 332 -6.28 11.25 4.46
CA VAL A 332 -5.22 10.67 5.26
C VAL A 332 -4.21 10.01 4.33
N TYR A 333 -2.96 10.44 4.40
CA TYR A 333 -1.85 9.93 3.60
C TYR A 333 -0.79 9.32 4.48
N VAL A 334 -0.29 8.16 4.08
CA VAL A 334 0.73 7.39 4.81
C VAL A 334 1.94 7.17 3.90
N CYS A 335 3.12 7.48 4.42
CA CYS A 335 4.37 7.26 3.72
C CYS A 335 5.47 6.76 4.64
N GLY A 336 6.26 5.79 4.19
CA GLY A 336 7.27 5.18 5.03
C GLY A 336 8.05 4.04 4.38
N ASP A 337 7.94 3.84 3.07
CA ASP A 337 8.70 2.78 2.41
C ASP A 337 10.20 3.01 2.51
N ASN A 338 10.88 1.97 2.97
CA ASN A 338 12.32 1.89 3.11
C ASN A 338 12.89 0.60 2.50
N ALA A 339 12.14 -0.05 1.60
CA ALA A 339 12.57 -1.29 0.95
C ALA A 339 13.63 -1.08 -0.15
N ASP A 340 13.81 0.16 -0.58
CA ASP A 340 14.68 0.54 -1.68
C ASP A 340 16.17 0.66 -1.28
N LYS A 341 16.95 1.34 -2.14
CA LYS A 341 18.38 1.58 -1.95
C LYS A 341 18.73 2.60 -0.86
N THR A 342 17.74 3.17 -0.19
CA THR A 342 17.93 4.22 0.81
C THR A 342 17.32 3.85 2.17
N PRO A 343 17.70 2.70 2.78
CA PRO A 343 17.10 2.20 4.02
C PRO A 343 17.53 3.05 5.23
N THR A 344 17.09 4.28 5.30
CA THR A 344 17.40 5.22 6.38
C THR A 344 16.11 5.80 6.96
N LEU A 345 16.13 6.10 8.25
CA LEU A 345 15.01 6.75 8.93
C LEU A 345 14.86 8.18 8.43
N LYS A 346 13.70 8.53 7.94
CA LYS A 346 13.42 9.82 7.32
C LYS A 346 12.43 10.63 8.16
N LYS A 347 12.75 11.89 8.44
CA LYS A 347 11.94 12.79 9.30
C LYS A 347 10.53 13.09 8.75
N TYR A 348 10.29 12.81 7.49
CA TYR A 348 9.02 13.01 6.80
C TYR A 348 8.19 11.74 6.64
N HIS A 349 8.68 10.58 7.12
CA HIS A 349 7.87 9.38 7.19
C HIS A 349 6.81 9.51 8.28
N GLY A 350 5.58 9.12 7.97
CA GLY A 350 4.49 9.21 8.93
C GLY A 350 3.10 9.25 8.32
N ILE A 351 2.20 9.81 9.11
CA ILE A 351 0.78 9.94 8.80
C ILE A 351 0.46 11.43 8.66
N TYR A 352 -0.16 11.81 7.57
CA TYR A 352 -0.57 13.17 7.27
C TYR A 352 -2.09 13.25 7.16
N ILE A 353 -2.66 14.36 7.62
CA ILE A 353 -4.05 14.72 7.32
C ILE A 353 -4.03 16.02 6.52
N PHE A 354 -4.66 15.97 5.35
CA PHE A 354 -4.85 17.11 4.47
C PHE A 354 -6.34 17.46 4.45
N LEU A 355 -6.72 18.59 5.03
CA LEU A 355 -8.09 19.05 5.02
C LEU A 355 -8.48 19.63 3.66
N ASN A 356 -9.69 19.27 3.20
CA ASN A 356 -10.33 19.74 1.98
C ASN A 356 -11.08 21.05 2.24
N ASP A 357 -11.03 21.99 1.30
CA ASP A 357 -11.80 23.24 1.35
C ASP A 357 -13.17 23.16 0.66
N GLY A 358 -13.62 21.95 0.31
CA GLY A 358 -14.84 21.69 -0.45
C GLY A 358 -14.72 22.01 -1.95
N LYS A 359 -13.52 22.34 -2.44
CA LYS A 359 -13.21 22.59 -3.87
C LYS A 359 -12.07 21.73 -4.36
N SER A 360 -11.83 20.62 -3.69
CA SER A 360 -10.70 19.72 -3.95
C SER A 360 -9.32 20.42 -3.86
N ASN A 361 -9.18 21.43 -3.00
CA ASN A 361 -7.88 21.95 -2.60
C ASN A 361 -7.58 21.44 -1.20
N PHE A 362 -6.44 20.79 -1.06
CA PHE A 362 -6.04 20.11 0.17
C PHE A 362 -4.88 20.81 0.86
N ARG A 363 -5.04 21.06 2.17
CA ARG A 363 -4.03 21.71 3.00
C ARG A 363 -3.58 20.78 4.11
N GLN A 364 -2.27 20.53 4.24
CA GLN A 364 -1.73 19.79 5.37
C GLN A 364 -2.10 20.47 6.69
N SER A 365 -2.80 19.75 7.55
CA SER A 365 -3.29 20.24 8.84
C SER A 365 -2.77 19.45 10.02
N TYR A 366 -2.28 18.21 9.78
CA TYR A 366 -1.68 17.37 10.80
C TYR A 366 -0.54 16.54 10.22
N PHE A 367 0.44 16.21 11.07
CA PHE A 367 1.51 15.27 10.78
C PHE A 367 1.92 14.54 12.07
N TYR A 368 1.89 13.23 12.02
CA TYR A 368 2.45 12.36 13.05
C TYR A 368 3.65 11.61 12.47
N GLN A 369 4.85 11.88 13.02
CA GLN A 369 6.06 11.21 12.58
C GLN A 369 6.03 9.74 13.05
N LEU A 370 6.12 8.81 12.09
CA LEU A 370 6.14 7.38 12.32
C LEU A 370 7.12 6.74 11.34
N ASN A 371 8.22 6.20 11.88
CA ASN A 371 9.21 5.54 11.04
C ASN A 371 8.60 4.34 10.32
N GLY A 372 8.76 4.29 9.01
CA GLY A 372 8.30 3.16 8.22
C GLY A 372 6.78 2.97 8.17
N ALA A 373 6.00 4.04 8.37
CA ALA A 373 4.53 3.99 8.30
C ALA A 373 4.06 3.32 7.01
N TYR A 374 3.13 2.38 7.12
CA TYR A 374 2.77 1.50 6.01
C TYR A 374 1.28 1.53 5.65
N LYS A 375 0.40 1.44 6.65
CA LYS A 375 -1.04 1.54 6.47
C LYS A 375 -1.67 2.22 7.67
N ALA A 376 -2.72 3.01 7.44
CA ALA A 376 -3.58 3.58 8.46
C ALA A 376 -5.04 3.32 8.12
N LEU A 377 -5.87 3.10 9.13
CA LEU A 377 -7.33 2.96 9.02
C LEU A 377 -7.99 3.97 9.95
N VAL A 378 -8.96 4.70 9.42
CA VAL A 378 -9.62 5.81 10.10
C VAL A 378 -11.04 5.39 10.47
N ARG A 379 -11.34 5.31 11.76
CA ARG A 379 -12.68 4.97 12.30
C ARG A 379 -12.88 5.71 13.62
N ASP A 380 -14.12 5.83 14.04
CA ASP A 380 -14.48 6.19 15.41
C ASP A 380 -14.41 4.91 16.26
N TYR A 381 -13.20 4.62 16.81
CA TYR A 381 -12.97 3.36 17.55
C TYR A 381 -13.48 3.41 18.98
N ASP A 382 -13.67 4.60 19.55
CA ASP A 382 -14.13 4.74 20.94
C ASP A 382 -15.54 5.33 21.05
N LEU A 383 -16.24 5.43 19.92
CA LEU A 383 -17.63 5.86 19.80
C LEU A 383 -17.91 7.23 20.42
N ASP A 384 -16.90 8.11 20.47
CA ASP A 384 -17.05 9.48 20.98
C ASP A 384 -17.45 10.48 19.87
N GLY A 385 -17.56 10.01 18.64
CA GLY A 385 -17.98 10.75 17.46
C GLY A 385 -16.82 11.42 16.72
N ASP A 386 -15.59 11.40 17.22
CA ASP A 386 -14.40 11.91 16.54
C ASP A 386 -13.63 10.75 15.87
N LEU A 387 -13.08 10.99 14.69
CA LEU A 387 -12.35 9.94 13.95
C LEU A 387 -10.95 9.75 14.53
N ASP A 388 -10.64 8.50 14.89
CA ASP A 388 -9.33 8.04 15.33
C ASP A 388 -8.53 7.41 14.18
N ILE A 389 -7.26 7.10 14.43
CA ILE A 389 -6.38 6.45 13.45
C ILE A 389 -5.67 5.25 14.08
N ALA A 390 -5.87 4.07 13.52
CA ALA A 390 -5.04 2.89 13.78
C ALA A 390 -4.01 2.75 12.64
N ALA A 391 -2.73 2.60 12.97
CA ALA A 391 -1.67 2.55 11.96
C ALA A 391 -0.62 1.47 12.26
N ILE A 392 -0.12 0.83 11.21
CA ILE A 392 1.00 -0.11 11.28
C ILE A 392 2.22 0.48 10.59
N SER A 393 3.39 0.08 11.10
CA SER A 393 4.68 0.38 10.49
C SER A 393 5.40 -0.91 10.11
N PHE A 394 5.89 -0.98 8.86
CA PHE A 394 6.66 -2.11 8.36
C PHE A 394 8.17 -1.94 8.54
N PHE A 395 8.64 -0.70 8.70
CA PHE A 395 10.04 -0.35 8.91
C PHE A 395 10.21 0.62 10.09
N PRO A 396 9.68 0.29 11.30
CA PRO A 396 9.89 1.14 12.48
C PRO A 396 11.35 1.16 12.89
N ASP A 397 11.69 2.02 13.82
CA ASP A 397 12.99 1.97 14.47
C ASP A 397 13.00 0.85 15.53
N TYR A 398 13.16 -0.38 15.10
CA TYR A 398 13.11 -1.56 15.98
C TYR A 398 14.13 -1.53 17.12
N LEU A 399 15.21 -0.77 16.98
CA LEU A 399 16.24 -0.69 18.02
C LEU A 399 15.83 0.24 19.16
N ARG A 400 15.22 1.39 18.84
CA ARG A 400 14.91 2.43 19.83
C ARG A 400 13.43 2.50 20.18
N TYR A 401 12.56 2.21 19.21
CA TYR A 401 11.11 2.38 19.31
C TYR A 401 10.35 1.21 18.67
N PRO A 402 10.55 -0.04 19.16
CA PRO A 402 9.87 -1.21 18.57
C PRO A 402 8.33 -1.10 18.65
N GLU A 403 7.81 -0.33 19.60
CA GLU A 403 6.39 -0.02 19.76
C GLU A 403 5.80 0.76 18.58
N GLU A 404 6.61 1.41 17.75
CA GLU A 404 6.15 2.04 16.49
C GLU A 404 5.59 1.03 15.47
N SER A 405 5.77 -0.27 15.70
CA SER A 405 5.19 -1.31 14.84
C SER A 405 3.67 -1.20 14.71
N PHE A 406 3.00 -0.66 15.75
CA PHE A 406 1.58 -0.32 15.74
C PHE A 406 1.35 0.95 16.55
N ILE A 407 0.52 1.86 16.04
CA ILE A 407 0.11 3.09 16.72
C ILE A 407 -1.40 3.25 16.62
N TYR A 408 -2.01 3.55 17.75
CA TYR A 408 -3.37 4.06 17.84
C TYR A 408 -3.33 5.54 18.23
N LEU A 409 -3.83 6.41 17.37
CA LEU A 409 -3.99 7.83 17.60
C LEU A 409 -5.44 8.11 17.99
N LYS A 410 -5.68 8.25 19.29
CA LYS A 410 -6.99 8.63 19.82
C LYS A 410 -7.20 10.14 19.66
N ASN A 411 -8.23 10.52 18.93
CA ASN A 411 -8.59 11.92 18.71
C ASN A 411 -9.17 12.54 20.00
N LYS A 412 -8.80 13.76 20.25
CA LYS A 412 -9.28 14.56 21.40
C LYS A 412 -10.00 15.83 20.91
N GLY A 413 -10.43 15.80 19.67
CA GLY A 413 -10.99 16.95 18.98
C GLY A 413 -9.94 17.89 18.39
N ASN A 414 -10.33 18.59 17.31
CA ASN A 414 -9.48 19.59 16.63
C ASN A 414 -8.10 19.05 16.18
N LEU A 415 -8.04 17.81 15.67
CA LEU A 415 -6.82 17.12 15.22
C LEU A 415 -5.73 17.06 16.30
N LYS A 416 -6.11 16.93 17.57
CA LYS A 416 -5.21 16.67 18.68
C LYS A 416 -5.32 15.20 19.07
N PHE A 417 -4.23 14.48 19.00
CA PHE A 417 -4.23 13.04 19.23
C PHE A 417 -3.34 12.67 20.43
N ASP A 418 -3.82 11.70 21.20
CA ASP A 418 -3.02 10.93 22.15
C ASP A 418 -2.54 9.65 21.46
N ASP A 419 -1.25 9.32 21.56
CA ASP A 419 -0.65 8.16 20.92
C ASP A 419 -0.49 6.98 21.88
N TYR A 420 -0.91 5.79 21.41
CA TYR A 420 -0.88 4.54 22.17
C TYR A 420 -0.29 3.41 21.31
N SER A 421 0.27 2.42 21.99
CA SER A 421 0.67 1.13 21.45
C SER A 421 0.45 0.03 22.50
N PHE A 422 0.80 -1.20 22.19
CA PHE A 422 0.69 -2.32 23.13
C PHE A 422 2.01 -3.08 23.25
N SER A 423 2.19 -3.83 24.32
CA SER A 423 3.45 -4.50 24.67
C SER A 423 3.88 -5.54 23.62
N GLU A 424 2.92 -6.17 22.95
CA GLU A 424 3.11 -7.20 21.93
C GLU A 424 3.25 -6.65 20.52
N SER A 425 3.24 -5.33 20.34
CA SER A 425 3.24 -4.68 19.01
C SER A 425 4.37 -5.16 18.08
N SER A 426 5.52 -5.53 18.63
CA SER A 426 6.66 -6.04 17.88
C SER A 426 6.72 -7.57 17.73
N LYS A 427 5.68 -8.33 18.15
CA LYS A 427 5.64 -9.79 17.96
C LYS A 427 5.56 -10.22 16.48
N GLY A 428 5.01 -9.39 15.64
CA GLY A 428 4.95 -9.57 14.19
C GLY A 428 5.58 -8.40 13.44
N ARG A 429 5.79 -8.57 12.15
CA ARG A 429 6.15 -7.51 11.22
C ARG A 429 4.93 -7.19 10.36
N TRP A 430 4.15 -6.22 10.82
CA TRP A 430 2.82 -5.95 10.27
C TRP A 430 2.90 -5.29 8.90
N ALA A 431 2.28 -5.91 7.91
CA ALA A 431 2.23 -5.42 6.53
C ALA A 431 0.80 -5.17 6.04
N VAL A 432 -0.17 -5.83 6.66
CA VAL A 432 -1.58 -5.70 6.30
C VAL A 432 -2.43 -5.56 7.55
N MET A 433 -3.54 -4.83 7.44
CA MET A 433 -4.48 -4.57 8.52
C MET A 433 -5.88 -4.39 7.95
N ASP A 434 -6.89 -4.85 8.67
CA ASP A 434 -8.31 -4.59 8.39
C ASP A 434 -9.03 -4.18 9.67
N ALA A 435 -10.14 -3.46 9.51
CA ALA A 435 -10.99 -2.99 10.60
C ALA A 435 -12.45 -3.36 10.30
N GLY A 436 -13.16 -3.86 11.29
CA GLY A 436 -14.58 -4.24 11.18
C GLY A 436 -15.08 -4.84 12.46
N ASP A 437 -16.39 -4.94 12.60
CA ASP A 437 -17.06 -5.59 13.70
C ASP A 437 -16.95 -7.12 13.52
N MET A 438 -16.06 -7.76 14.29
CA MET A 438 -15.72 -9.18 14.10
C MET A 438 -16.68 -10.10 14.85
N ASP A 439 -17.17 -9.68 16.00
CA ASP A 439 -18.01 -10.50 16.89
C ASP A 439 -19.48 -10.06 16.94
N ALA A 440 -19.84 -9.06 16.13
CA ALA A 440 -21.18 -8.52 15.98
C ALA A 440 -21.73 -7.84 17.25
N ASP A 441 -20.86 -7.18 18.01
CA ASP A 441 -21.23 -6.42 19.20
C ASP A 441 -21.42 -4.91 18.94
N GLY A 442 -21.09 -4.46 17.72
CA GLY A 442 -21.33 -3.11 17.22
C GLY A 442 -20.14 -2.16 17.32
N ASP A 443 -19.01 -2.60 17.86
CA ASP A 443 -17.79 -1.84 17.86
C ASP A 443 -16.80 -2.30 16.74
N ILE A 444 -15.69 -1.60 16.56
CA ILE A 444 -14.77 -1.84 15.46
C ILE A 444 -13.48 -2.50 15.98
N ASP A 445 -13.25 -3.73 15.58
CA ASP A 445 -12.04 -4.50 15.82
C ASP A 445 -10.97 -4.25 14.78
N LEU A 446 -9.73 -4.67 15.10
CA LEU A 446 -8.60 -4.63 14.19
C LEU A 446 -7.96 -6.02 14.05
N VAL A 447 -7.62 -6.38 12.82
CA VAL A 447 -6.80 -7.56 12.51
C VAL A 447 -5.52 -7.12 11.82
N LEU A 448 -4.38 -7.54 12.35
CA LEU A 448 -3.06 -7.26 11.80
C LEU A 448 -2.43 -8.54 11.25
N GLY A 449 -1.87 -8.49 10.03
CA GLY A 449 -1.17 -9.60 9.41
C GLY A 449 0.33 -9.35 9.27
N SER A 450 1.12 -10.39 9.59
CA SER A 450 2.59 -10.33 9.64
C SER A 450 3.22 -10.86 8.36
N PHE A 451 4.21 -10.12 7.81
CA PHE A 451 4.95 -10.50 6.61
C PHE A 451 6.45 -10.49 6.86
N VAL A 452 7.09 -11.65 6.95
CA VAL A 452 8.48 -11.85 7.38
C VAL A 452 9.34 -12.40 6.24
N TYR A 453 9.23 -11.84 5.04
CA TYR A 453 10.04 -12.29 3.90
C TYR A 453 11.44 -11.64 3.89
N PHE A 454 11.49 -10.34 4.11
CA PHE A 454 12.74 -9.59 4.25
C PHE A 454 12.95 -9.24 5.72
N LEU A 455 14.09 -9.62 6.25
CA LEU A 455 14.50 -9.15 7.57
C LEU A 455 15.14 -7.76 7.45
N PRO A 456 15.01 -6.90 8.47
CA PRO A 456 15.75 -5.66 8.51
C PRO A 456 17.26 -5.93 8.37
N GLN A 457 17.93 -5.18 7.50
CA GLN A 457 19.38 -5.29 7.39
C GLN A 457 20.04 -4.91 8.71
N GLY A 458 20.98 -5.74 9.17
CA GLY A 458 21.70 -5.48 10.41
C GLY A 458 20.84 -5.62 11.68
N ASP A 459 19.81 -6.47 11.68
CA ASP A 459 19.01 -6.74 12.88
C ASP A 459 19.89 -7.24 14.05
N THR A 460 20.14 -6.35 15.00
CA THR A 460 20.84 -6.65 16.26
C THR A 460 19.87 -6.90 17.42
N THR A 461 18.55 -6.78 17.20
CA THR A 461 17.51 -6.93 18.24
C THR A 461 17.12 -8.39 18.46
N GLY A 462 17.37 -9.25 17.47
CA GLY A 462 16.92 -10.63 17.46
C GLY A 462 15.45 -10.81 17.11
N LEU A 463 14.72 -9.74 16.79
CA LEU A 463 13.31 -9.79 16.40
C LEU A 463 13.11 -10.61 15.12
N GLY A 464 13.99 -10.48 14.13
CA GLY A 464 13.90 -11.26 12.89
C GLY A 464 13.90 -12.76 13.16
N LYS A 465 14.75 -13.26 14.06
CA LYS A 465 14.78 -14.67 14.47
C LYS A 465 13.49 -15.09 15.18
N LYS A 466 12.95 -14.24 16.04
CA LYS A 466 11.66 -14.49 16.73
C LYS A 466 10.51 -14.57 15.74
N TRP A 467 10.42 -13.62 14.81
CA TRP A 467 9.36 -13.62 13.79
C TRP A 467 9.38 -14.87 12.91
N LEU A 468 10.57 -15.33 12.51
CA LEU A 468 10.71 -16.56 11.70
C LEU A 468 10.29 -17.82 12.45
N SER A 469 10.52 -17.88 13.76
CA SER A 469 10.29 -19.08 14.57
C SER A 469 8.95 -19.13 15.30
N THR A 470 8.51 -17.99 15.85
CA THR A 470 7.33 -17.90 16.72
C THR A 470 6.34 -16.79 16.35
N GLY A 471 6.68 -15.94 15.37
CA GLY A 471 5.81 -14.84 14.96
C GLY A 471 4.44 -15.35 14.48
N PRO A 472 3.33 -14.68 14.89
CA PRO A 472 1.99 -15.04 14.44
C PRO A 472 1.77 -14.65 12.96
N SER A 473 0.86 -15.35 12.26
CA SER A 473 0.38 -14.90 10.94
C SER A 473 -0.51 -13.69 11.08
N VAL A 474 -1.43 -13.74 12.04
CA VAL A 474 -2.37 -12.67 12.34
C VAL A 474 -2.51 -12.50 13.85
N ILE A 475 -2.84 -11.28 14.28
CA ILE A 475 -3.34 -10.97 15.62
C ILE A 475 -4.64 -10.18 15.51
N VAL A 476 -5.39 -10.17 16.60
CA VAL A 476 -6.61 -9.38 16.74
C VAL A 476 -6.44 -8.43 17.91
N LEU A 477 -6.85 -7.20 17.71
CA LEU A 477 -7.12 -6.22 18.75
C LEU A 477 -8.64 -6.09 18.82
N GLU A 478 -9.26 -6.84 19.72
CA GLU A 478 -10.68 -6.82 19.95
C GLU A 478 -11.04 -5.57 20.73
N ASN A 479 -11.90 -4.76 20.19
CA ASN A 479 -12.45 -3.61 20.87
C ASN A 479 -13.45 -4.10 21.94
N THR A 480 -13.60 -3.39 23.01
CA THR A 480 -14.46 -3.77 24.16
C THR A 480 -15.30 -2.59 24.63
N ILE A 481 -15.44 -1.59 23.76
CA ILE A 481 -16.29 -0.44 24.07
C ILE A 481 -17.76 -0.84 23.91
N ARG A 482 -18.60 -0.50 24.89
CA ARG A 482 -20.03 -0.85 24.88
C ARG A 482 -20.88 0.41 25.05
#